data_566328ed58674bfc3fcf42f604f63261
#
_entry.id   566328ed58674bfc3fcf42f604f63261
#
_cell.length_a   1.000
_cell.length_b   1.000
_cell.length_c   1.000
_cell.angle_alpha   90.00
_cell.angle_beta   90.00
_cell.angle_gamma   90.00
#
_symmetry.space_group_name_H-M   'P 1'
#
loop_
_entity.id
_entity.type
_entity.pdbx_description
1 polymer ?
#
loop_
_entity_poly.entity_id
_entity_poly.type
_entity_poly.pdbx_seq_one_letter_code
_entity_poly.pdbx_strand_id
1 'polypeptide(L)'
;MSRLWLFEETINTDVLAPGFYMKSPLAELSQHCLEAVRPEFASKVKKGDVLLAGDNMGVGSSREQAAEVLKFLGISCIIAKSFAGIFYRNAINLGLPAFLLPKDIQLPKEFVDGSSVVFDFENSILFLEGSGIQINLEPLPAFLQELINDGGLVPHLELSLIHISEPTRP
;
A
#
# COMPACT_ATOMS: atom_id res chain seq x y z
N MET A 1 -0.46 10.25 14.35
CA MET A 1 -0.92 8.87 14.63
C MET A 1 -1.55 8.29 13.38
N SER A 2 -1.18 7.08 13.02
CA SER A 2 -1.73 6.40 11.85
C SER A 2 -2.91 5.54 12.25
N ARG A 3 -3.94 5.57 11.40
CA ARG A 3 -5.14 4.75 11.59
C ARG A 3 -5.03 3.48 10.75
N LEU A 4 -5.52 2.38 11.30
CA LEU A 4 -5.71 1.13 10.58
C LEU A 4 -7.09 1.12 9.90
N TRP A 5 -7.08 0.92 8.59
CA TRP A 5 -8.28 0.63 7.81
C TRP A 5 -8.31 -0.88 7.56
N LEU A 6 -9.25 -1.57 8.21
CA LEU A 6 -9.35 -3.02 8.15
C LEU A 6 -10.51 -3.43 7.24
N PHE A 7 -10.20 -4.26 6.25
CA PHE A 7 -11.17 -4.84 5.32
C PHE A 7 -11.08 -6.35 5.37
N GLU A 8 -12.19 -7.01 5.65
CA GLU A 8 -12.26 -8.47 5.69
C GLU A 8 -12.57 -9.06 4.32
N GLU A 9 -13.27 -8.31 3.48
CA GLU A 9 -13.63 -8.70 2.12
C GLU A 9 -12.46 -8.57 1.14
N THR A 10 -12.57 -9.27 0.02
CA THR A 10 -11.65 -9.10 -1.11
C THR A 10 -11.87 -7.75 -1.77
N ILE A 11 -10.81 -6.97 -1.90
CA ILE A 11 -10.84 -5.65 -2.55
C ILE A 11 -10.33 -5.79 -3.98
N ASN A 12 -11.19 -5.52 -4.97
CA ASN A 12 -10.83 -5.56 -6.38
C ASN A 12 -10.47 -4.16 -6.92
N THR A 13 -9.94 -4.12 -8.13
CA THR A 13 -9.50 -2.87 -8.76
C THR A 13 -10.65 -1.92 -9.08
N ASP A 14 -11.87 -2.42 -9.35
CA ASP A 14 -13.03 -1.58 -9.60
C ASP A 14 -13.48 -0.84 -8.34
N VAL A 15 -13.36 -1.47 -7.18
CA VAL A 15 -13.67 -0.84 -5.88
C VAL A 15 -12.65 0.24 -5.55
N LEU A 16 -11.37 0.01 -5.89
CA LEU A 16 -10.30 0.98 -5.65
C LEU A 16 -10.38 2.17 -6.61
N ALA A 17 -10.56 1.90 -7.90
CA ALA A 17 -10.59 2.89 -8.96
C ALA A 17 -11.79 2.62 -9.87
N PRO A 18 -13.00 3.11 -9.51
CA PRO A 18 -14.22 2.79 -10.25
C PRO A 18 -14.13 3.20 -11.71
N GLY A 19 -14.55 2.27 -12.59
CA GLY A 19 -14.42 2.44 -14.04
C GLY A 19 -15.06 3.71 -14.60
N PHE A 20 -16.16 4.15 -13.99
CA PHE A 20 -16.84 5.39 -14.39
C PHE A 20 -15.94 6.62 -14.31
N TYR A 21 -14.99 6.65 -13.37
CA TYR A 21 -14.12 7.80 -13.12
C TYR A 21 -12.70 7.62 -13.67
N MET A 22 -12.44 6.57 -14.44
CA MET A 22 -11.08 6.24 -14.91
C MET A 22 -10.46 7.30 -15.82
N LYS A 23 -11.28 8.09 -16.51
CA LYS A 23 -10.82 9.20 -17.37
C LYS A 23 -10.72 10.52 -16.62
N SER A 24 -11.16 10.56 -15.38
CA SER A 24 -11.10 11.76 -14.54
C SER A 24 -9.66 11.97 -14.03
N PRO A 25 -9.29 13.21 -13.63
CA PRO A 25 -8.04 13.45 -12.93
C PRO A 25 -7.90 12.58 -11.69
N LEU A 26 -6.67 12.24 -11.31
CA LEU A 26 -6.38 11.36 -10.16
C LEU A 26 -7.04 11.88 -8.87
N ALA A 27 -7.03 13.19 -8.64
CA ALA A 27 -7.65 13.79 -7.46
C ALA A 27 -9.16 13.51 -7.39
N GLU A 28 -9.86 13.54 -8.51
CA GLU A 28 -11.29 13.23 -8.58
C GLU A 28 -11.52 11.74 -8.43
N LEU A 29 -10.78 10.91 -9.16
CA LEU A 29 -10.87 9.45 -9.04
C LEU A 29 -10.66 9.00 -7.60
N SER A 30 -9.70 9.59 -6.91
CA SER A 30 -9.37 9.24 -5.52
C SER A 30 -10.52 9.51 -4.54
N GLN A 31 -11.38 10.48 -4.82
CA GLN A 31 -12.56 10.76 -4.00
C GLN A 31 -13.58 9.62 -4.03
N HIS A 32 -13.51 8.76 -5.03
CA HIS A 32 -14.41 7.61 -5.21
C HIS A 32 -13.77 6.28 -4.80
N CYS A 33 -12.53 6.32 -4.29
CA CYS A 33 -11.83 5.12 -3.84
C CYS A 33 -12.59 4.45 -2.71
N LEU A 34 -12.91 3.18 -2.88
CA LEU A 34 -13.61 2.34 -1.91
C LEU A 34 -15.03 2.82 -1.55
N GLU A 35 -15.63 3.74 -2.31
CA GLU A 35 -16.94 4.29 -2.00
C GLU A 35 -18.06 3.23 -1.97
N ALA A 36 -17.92 2.18 -2.77
CA ALA A 36 -18.92 1.10 -2.82
C ALA A 36 -18.93 0.23 -1.55
N VAL A 37 -17.82 0.12 -0.84
CA VAL A 37 -17.68 -0.72 0.37
C VAL A 37 -17.47 0.09 1.64
N ARG A 38 -16.85 1.25 1.53
CA ARG A 38 -16.60 2.15 2.66
C ARG A 38 -16.72 3.61 2.21
N PRO A 39 -17.96 4.15 2.15
CA PRO A 39 -18.20 5.50 1.59
C PRO A 39 -17.39 6.61 2.24
N GLU A 40 -17.06 6.49 3.52
CA GLU A 40 -16.30 7.49 4.27
C GLU A 40 -14.78 7.41 4.07
N PHE A 41 -14.27 6.39 3.39
CA PHE A 41 -12.83 6.15 3.29
C PHE A 41 -12.09 7.34 2.70
N ALA A 42 -12.44 7.75 1.49
CA ALA A 42 -11.73 8.79 0.76
C ALA A 42 -11.73 10.14 1.50
N SER A 43 -12.80 10.44 2.26
CA SER A 43 -12.92 11.70 3.01
C SER A 43 -12.22 11.67 4.37
N LYS A 44 -12.04 10.51 4.96
CA LYS A 44 -11.48 10.37 6.33
C LYS A 44 -10.06 9.84 6.37
N VAL A 45 -9.58 9.20 5.30
CA VAL A 45 -8.21 8.70 5.24
C VAL A 45 -7.21 9.85 5.33
N LYS A 46 -6.14 9.63 6.09
CA LYS A 46 -5.09 10.63 6.29
C LYS A 46 -3.75 10.07 5.87
N LYS A 47 -2.84 10.98 5.53
CA LYS A 47 -1.45 10.61 5.23
C LYS A 47 -0.85 9.84 6.39
N GLY A 48 -0.27 8.69 6.08
CA GLY A 48 0.33 7.78 7.07
C GLY A 48 -0.56 6.62 7.48
N ASP A 49 -1.84 6.64 7.13
CA ASP A 49 -2.75 5.54 7.45
C ASP A 49 -2.32 4.23 6.79
N VAL A 50 -2.70 3.13 7.41
CA VAL A 50 -2.37 1.77 6.96
C VAL A 50 -3.64 1.06 6.54
N LEU A 51 -3.59 0.35 5.41
CA LEU A 51 -4.69 -0.48 4.93
C LEU A 51 -4.34 -1.95 5.08
N LEU A 52 -5.18 -2.70 5.77
CA LEU A 52 -5.05 -4.15 5.93
C LEU A 52 -6.24 -4.83 5.28
N ALA A 53 -5.96 -5.70 4.31
CA ALA A 53 -6.98 -6.41 3.53
C ALA A 53 -6.84 -7.93 3.67
N GLY A 54 -7.83 -8.64 3.15
CA GLY A 54 -7.84 -10.10 3.11
C GLY A 54 -7.08 -10.69 1.93
N ASP A 55 -7.66 -11.72 1.33
CA ASP A 55 -7.07 -12.43 0.19
C ASP A 55 -7.25 -11.67 -1.12
N ASN A 56 -6.32 -11.89 -2.06
CA ASN A 56 -6.36 -11.36 -3.43
C ASN A 56 -6.57 -9.84 -3.51
N MET A 57 -5.88 -9.09 -2.64
CA MET A 57 -5.93 -7.63 -2.68
C MET A 57 -5.56 -7.11 -4.07
N GLY A 58 -6.45 -6.31 -4.65
CA GLY A 58 -6.23 -5.70 -5.96
C GLY A 58 -6.55 -6.62 -7.15
N VAL A 59 -7.28 -7.72 -6.94
CA VAL A 59 -7.71 -8.59 -8.02
C VAL A 59 -8.60 -7.83 -9.03
N GLY A 60 -8.53 -8.24 -10.30
CA GLY A 60 -9.34 -7.65 -11.37
C GLY A 60 -8.49 -7.19 -12.54
N SER A 61 -8.73 -5.99 -13.05
CA SER A 61 -8.01 -5.45 -14.20
C SER A 61 -6.61 -4.95 -13.82
N SER A 62 -5.75 -4.83 -14.82
CA SER A 62 -4.36 -4.37 -14.65
C SER A 62 -4.19 -2.86 -14.45
N ARG A 63 -5.26 -2.14 -14.14
CA ARG A 63 -5.22 -0.68 -14.03
C ARG A 63 -4.29 -0.21 -12.91
N GLU A 64 -3.30 0.57 -13.27
CA GLU A 64 -2.32 1.16 -12.36
C GLU A 64 -2.97 2.14 -11.37
N GLN A 65 -4.04 2.79 -11.79
CA GLN A 65 -4.79 3.75 -10.99
C GLN A 65 -5.30 3.15 -9.67
N ALA A 66 -5.55 1.84 -9.62
CA ALA A 66 -5.97 1.18 -8.39
C ALA A 66 -4.94 1.35 -7.25
N ALA A 67 -3.65 1.30 -7.57
CA ALA A 67 -2.59 1.57 -6.60
C ALA A 67 -2.32 3.08 -6.45
N GLU A 68 -2.41 3.84 -7.54
CA GLU A 68 -2.17 5.29 -7.52
C GLU A 68 -3.12 6.03 -6.57
N VAL A 69 -4.41 5.67 -6.56
CA VAL A 69 -5.40 6.34 -5.68
C VAL A 69 -5.05 6.15 -4.21
N LEU A 70 -4.58 4.98 -3.82
CA LEU A 70 -4.17 4.73 -2.43
C LEU A 70 -2.94 5.55 -2.05
N LYS A 71 -1.95 5.62 -2.93
CA LYS A 71 -0.77 6.46 -2.73
C LYS A 71 -1.15 7.93 -2.65
N PHE A 72 -2.00 8.39 -3.55
CA PHE A 72 -2.48 9.79 -3.59
C PHE A 72 -3.20 10.17 -2.30
N LEU A 73 -4.02 9.27 -1.75
CA LEU A 73 -4.74 9.49 -0.50
C LEU A 73 -3.85 9.45 0.74
N GLY A 74 -2.59 9.03 0.59
CA GLY A 74 -1.61 9.06 1.67
C GLY A 74 -1.43 7.75 2.42
N ILE A 75 -1.98 6.65 1.94
CA ILE A 75 -1.73 5.32 2.54
C ILE A 75 -0.22 5.07 2.57
N SER A 76 0.30 4.77 3.75
CA SER A 76 1.73 4.52 3.96
C SER A 76 2.14 3.09 3.67
N CYS A 77 1.22 2.15 3.81
CA CYS A 77 1.48 0.73 3.66
C CYS A 77 0.17 -0.02 3.40
N ILE A 78 0.22 -0.98 2.50
CA ILE A 78 -0.84 -1.96 2.30
C ILE A 78 -0.36 -3.29 2.84
N ILE A 79 -1.18 -3.92 3.68
CA ILE A 79 -0.92 -5.25 4.23
C ILE A 79 -2.06 -6.15 3.79
N ALA A 80 -1.76 -7.35 3.33
CA ALA A 80 -2.78 -8.30 2.91
C ALA A 80 -2.34 -9.76 3.15
N LYS A 81 -3.32 -10.66 3.18
CA LYS A 81 -3.03 -12.10 3.21
C LYS A 81 -2.41 -12.58 1.91
N SER A 82 -2.88 -12.02 0.79
CA SER A 82 -2.31 -12.24 -0.53
C SER A 82 -2.64 -11.07 -1.45
N PHE A 83 -1.87 -10.92 -2.52
CA PHE A 83 -2.07 -9.88 -3.52
C PHE A 83 -2.27 -10.47 -4.91
N ALA A 84 -3.11 -9.84 -5.72
CA ALA A 84 -3.07 -10.05 -7.16
C ALA A 84 -1.71 -9.54 -7.69
N GLY A 85 -1.04 -10.36 -8.51
CA GLY A 85 0.34 -10.10 -8.92
C GLY A 85 0.56 -8.76 -9.62
N ILE A 86 -0.36 -8.37 -10.50
CA ILE A 86 -0.25 -7.10 -11.22
C ILE A 86 -0.43 -5.90 -10.27
N PHE A 87 -1.40 -5.97 -9.38
CA PHE A 87 -1.60 -4.92 -8.38
C PHE A 87 -0.39 -4.76 -7.47
N TYR A 88 0.16 -5.86 -6.98
CA TYR A 88 1.37 -5.86 -6.15
C TYR A 88 2.53 -5.16 -6.86
N ARG A 89 2.76 -5.54 -8.12
CA ARG A 89 3.83 -4.95 -8.94
C ARG A 89 3.60 -3.45 -9.15
N ASN A 90 2.37 -3.04 -9.44
CA ASN A 90 2.04 -1.63 -9.61
C ASN A 90 2.27 -0.84 -8.32
N ALA A 91 1.87 -1.37 -7.17
CA ALA A 91 2.11 -0.73 -5.88
C ALA A 91 3.60 -0.51 -5.61
N ILE A 92 4.40 -1.56 -5.76
CA ILE A 92 5.86 -1.48 -5.54
C ILE A 92 6.51 -0.50 -6.53
N ASN A 93 6.12 -0.54 -7.80
CA ASN A 93 6.65 0.37 -8.83
C ASN A 93 6.32 1.84 -8.54
N LEU A 94 5.23 2.11 -7.85
CA LEU A 94 4.84 3.46 -7.40
C LEU A 94 5.52 3.88 -6.09
N GLY A 95 6.29 3.00 -5.47
CA GLY A 95 6.89 3.26 -4.17
C GLY A 95 5.93 3.11 -3.00
N LEU A 96 4.79 2.46 -3.21
CA LEU A 96 3.82 2.16 -2.15
C LEU A 96 4.16 0.83 -1.50
N PRO A 97 4.56 0.81 -0.22
CA PRO A 97 4.90 -0.44 0.47
C PRO A 97 3.71 -1.40 0.50
N ALA A 98 3.95 -2.64 0.11
CA ALA A 98 2.95 -3.72 0.13
C ALA A 98 3.57 -4.95 0.80
N PHE A 99 2.98 -5.39 1.90
CA PHE A 99 3.50 -6.46 2.75
C PHE A 99 2.50 -7.59 2.87
N LEU A 100 3.02 -8.80 2.94
CA LEU A 100 2.22 -10.00 3.21
C LEU A 100 2.15 -10.25 4.72
N LEU A 101 0.97 -10.64 5.18
CA LEU A 101 0.83 -11.28 6.48
C LEU A 101 1.50 -12.65 6.42
N PRO A 102 2.16 -13.10 7.51
CA PRO A 102 2.66 -14.46 7.58
C PRO A 102 1.55 -15.47 7.32
N LYS A 103 1.89 -16.56 6.64
CA LYS A 103 0.95 -17.64 6.36
C LYS A 103 0.40 -18.20 7.68
N ASP A 104 -0.91 -18.43 7.71
CA ASP A 104 -1.62 -18.99 8.85
C ASP A 104 -1.59 -18.13 10.14
N ILE A 105 -1.22 -16.83 10.03
CA ILE A 105 -1.31 -15.95 11.18
C ILE A 105 -2.78 -15.68 11.54
N GLN A 106 -3.07 -15.72 12.83
CA GLN A 106 -4.31 -15.18 13.35
C GLN A 106 -4.06 -13.74 13.80
N LEU A 107 -4.80 -12.82 13.21
CA LEU A 107 -4.72 -11.41 13.59
C LEU A 107 -5.13 -11.27 15.07
N PRO A 108 -4.30 -10.65 15.93
CA PRO A 108 -4.71 -10.38 17.31
C PRO A 108 -6.03 -9.62 17.37
N LYS A 109 -6.89 -9.99 18.28
CA LYS A 109 -8.25 -9.44 18.42
C LYS A 109 -8.26 -7.92 18.65
N GLU A 110 -7.17 -7.40 19.16
CA GLU A 110 -6.97 -5.99 19.47
C GLU A 110 -6.82 -5.13 18.21
N PHE A 111 -6.40 -5.73 17.09
CA PHE A 111 -6.36 -5.06 15.80
C PHE A 111 -7.77 -5.01 15.22
N VAL A 112 -8.41 -3.87 15.37
CA VAL A 112 -9.75 -3.61 14.83
C VAL A 112 -9.71 -2.43 13.87
N ASP A 113 -10.75 -2.28 13.06
CA ASP A 113 -10.86 -1.11 12.19
C ASP A 113 -10.84 0.17 13.03
N GLY A 114 -10.02 1.12 12.62
CA GLY A 114 -9.85 2.39 13.34
C GLY A 114 -8.77 2.39 14.42
N SER A 115 -8.11 1.25 14.69
CA SER A 115 -7.01 1.20 15.66
C SER A 115 -5.90 2.17 15.31
N SER A 116 -5.28 2.76 16.34
CA SER A 116 -4.04 3.53 16.18
C SER A 116 -2.86 2.59 16.05
N VAL A 117 -2.11 2.73 14.97
CA VAL A 117 -0.99 1.83 14.64
C VAL A 117 0.26 2.60 14.30
N VAL A 118 1.40 1.93 14.44
CA VAL A 118 2.71 2.41 13.97
C VAL A 118 3.29 1.34 13.06
N PHE A 119 3.66 1.74 11.85
CA PHE A 119 4.29 0.85 10.88
C PHE A 119 5.79 1.11 10.83
N ASP A 120 6.56 0.06 11.10
CA ASP A 120 8.02 0.07 10.98
C ASP A 120 8.42 -0.62 9.68
N PHE A 121 8.75 0.18 8.67
CA PHE A 121 9.12 -0.31 7.34
C PHE A 121 10.39 -1.16 7.37
N GLU A 122 11.42 -0.70 8.07
CA GLU A 122 12.73 -1.37 8.06
C GLU A 122 12.68 -2.76 8.68
N ASN A 123 11.91 -2.91 9.77
CA ASN A 123 11.80 -4.17 10.49
C ASN A 123 10.56 -4.98 10.08
N SER A 124 9.73 -4.47 9.17
CA SER A 124 8.50 -5.12 8.70
C SER A 124 7.54 -5.47 9.84
N ILE A 125 7.30 -4.51 10.72
CA ILE A 125 6.46 -4.71 11.91
C ILE A 125 5.33 -3.68 11.93
N LEU A 126 4.13 -4.15 12.25
CA LEU A 126 2.99 -3.29 12.55
C LEU A 126 2.72 -3.37 14.06
N PHE A 127 2.83 -2.23 14.74
CA PHE A 127 2.56 -2.11 16.17
C PHE A 127 1.17 -1.55 16.42
N LEU A 128 0.48 -2.12 17.38
CA LEU A 128 -0.70 -1.48 17.96
C LEU A 128 -0.25 -0.48 19.03
N GLU A 129 -0.54 0.79 18.79
CA GLU A 129 -0.03 1.87 19.65
C GLU A 129 -0.47 1.72 21.11
N GLY A 130 0.49 1.87 22.03
CA GLY A 130 0.24 1.87 23.45
C GLY A 130 -0.04 0.50 24.08
N SER A 131 0.02 -0.60 23.34
CA SER A 131 -0.34 -1.93 23.84
C SER A 131 0.80 -2.93 23.94
N GLY A 132 1.91 -2.69 23.26
CA GLY A 132 2.98 -3.68 23.12
C GLY A 132 2.66 -4.84 22.18
N ILE A 133 1.47 -4.87 21.60
CA ILE A 133 1.05 -5.90 20.64
C ILE A 133 1.56 -5.52 19.24
N GLN A 134 2.13 -6.51 18.54
CA GLN A 134 2.69 -6.31 17.21
C GLN A 134 2.41 -7.50 16.30
N ILE A 135 2.45 -7.21 15.00
CA ILE A 135 2.42 -8.23 13.96
C ILE A 135 3.73 -8.14 13.19
N ASN A 136 4.44 -9.26 13.09
CA ASN A 136 5.62 -9.38 12.25
C ASN A 136 5.15 -9.73 10.82
N LEU A 137 5.42 -8.84 9.88
CA LEU A 137 5.07 -9.04 8.48
C LEU A 137 6.17 -9.82 7.77
N GLU A 138 5.86 -10.42 6.64
CA GLU A 138 6.91 -11.03 5.81
C GLU A 138 7.84 -9.95 5.28
N PRO A 139 9.18 -10.06 5.51
CA PRO A 139 10.12 -9.05 5.07
C PRO A 139 10.19 -8.98 3.54
N LEU A 140 10.35 -7.76 3.02
CA LEU A 140 10.60 -7.55 1.59
C LEU A 140 12.05 -7.87 1.24
N PRO A 141 12.29 -8.45 0.04
CA PRO A 141 13.65 -8.54 -0.49
C PRO A 141 14.35 -7.19 -0.54
N ALA A 142 15.67 -7.18 -0.33
CA ALA A 142 16.45 -5.94 -0.24
C ALA A 142 16.27 -5.04 -1.47
N PHE A 143 16.20 -5.60 -2.68
CA PHE A 143 16.03 -4.80 -3.89
C PHE A 143 14.66 -4.12 -3.98
N LEU A 144 13.60 -4.73 -3.42
CA LEU A 144 12.28 -4.09 -3.34
C LEU A 144 12.25 -2.98 -2.29
N GLN A 145 12.93 -3.18 -1.15
CA GLN A 145 13.08 -2.12 -0.14
C GLN A 145 13.78 -0.91 -0.73
N GLU A 146 14.85 -1.12 -1.49
CA GLU A 146 15.59 -0.05 -2.17
C GLU A 146 14.70 0.69 -3.18
N LEU A 147 13.94 -0.05 -3.99
CA LEU A 147 13.01 0.52 -4.96
C LEU A 147 11.97 1.43 -4.28
N ILE A 148 11.38 0.97 -3.19
CA ILE A 148 10.40 1.74 -2.41
C ILE A 148 11.05 2.96 -1.78
N ASN A 149 12.24 2.82 -1.19
CA ASN A 149 12.97 3.92 -0.58
C ASN A 149 13.34 5.01 -1.59
N ASP A 150 13.59 4.64 -2.83
CA ASP A 150 13.86 5.58 -3.93
C ASP A 150 12.60 6.27 -4.46
N GLY A 151 11.42 5.88 -3.99
CA GLY A 151 10.15 6.46 -4.39
C GLY A 151 9.44 5.73 -5.53
N GLY A 152 9.93 4.56 -5.93
CA GLY A 152 9.35 3.73 -6.97
C GLY A 152 10.31 3.47 -8.14
N LEU A 153 9.78 2.84 -9.20
CA LEU A 153 10.59 2.39 -10.34
C LEU A 153 11.22 3.56 -11.11
N VAL A 154 10.44 4.59 -11.43
CA VAL A 154 10.95 5.73 -12.23
C VAL A 154 12.04 6.50 -11.48
N PRO A 155 11.82 6.96 -10.23
CA PRO A 155 12.89 7.57 -9.44
C PRO A 155 14.11 6.66 -9.26
N HIS A 156 13.90 5.35 -9.07
CA HIS A 156 14.98 4.38 -8.93
C HIS A 156 15.85 4.31 -10.20
N LEU A 157 15.23 4.26 -11.38
CA LEU A 157 15.93 4.26 -12.65
C LEU A 157 16.67 5.57 -12.91
N GLU A 158 16.08 6.70 -12.55
CA GLU A 158 16.71 8.01 -12.67
C GLU A 158 17.99 8.07 -11.83
N LEU A 159 17.96 7.61 -10.59
CA LEU A 159 19.16 7.52 -9.72
C LEU A 159 20.23 6.59 -10.32
N SER A 160 19.82 5.47 -10.88
CA SER A 160 20.76 4.53 -11.54
C SER A 160 21.42 5.16 -12.77
N LEU A 161 20.68 5.93 -13.57
CA LEU A 161 21.22 6.65 -14.73
C LEU A 161 22.22 7.74 -14.34
N ILE A 162 21.99 8.44 -13.25
CA ILE A 162 22.94 9.43 -12.71
C ILE A 162 24.28 8.76 -12.39
N HIS A 163 24.28 7.59 -11.76
CA HIS A 163 25.51 6.84 -11.46
C HIS A 163 26.23 6.35 -12.71
N ILE A 164 25.50 6.01 -13.78
CA ILE A 164 26.09 5.56 -15.05
C ILE A 164 26.68 6.74 -15.83
N SER A 165 26.10 7.93 -15.72
CA SER A 165 26.51 9.13 -16.47
C SER A 165 27.68 9.90 -15.82
N GLU A 166 28.06 9.58 -14.60
CA GLU A 166 29.26 10.15 -13.99
C GLU A 166 30.50 9.49 -14.59
N PRO A 167 31.39 10.29 -15.25
CA PRO A 167 32.61 9.71 -15.77
C PRO A 167 33.50 9.26 -14.60
N THR A 168 33.88 7.99 -14.63
CA THR A 168 34.94 7.49 -13.76
C THR A 168 36.18 8.34 -13.97
N ARG A 169 36.49 9.18 -12.99
CA ARG A 169 37.79 9.91 -13.02
C ARG A 169 38.92 8.90 -12.97
N PRO A 170 39.91 9.03 -13.86
CA PRO A 170 41.12 8.20 -13.80
C PRO A 170 41.92 8.43 -12.52
#